data_2552edf6d067cd0c2532c593ffefc7ad
#
_entry.id   2552edf6d067cd0c2532c593ffefc7ad
#
_cell.length_a   1.000
_cell.length_b   1.000
_cell.length_c   1.000
_cell.angle_alpha   90.00
_cell.angle_beta   90.00
_cell.angle_gamma   90.00
#
_symmetry.space_group_name_H-M   'P 1'
#
loop_
_entity.id
_entity.type
_entity.pdbx_description
1 polymer ?
#
loop_
_entity_poly.entity_id
_entity_poly.type
_entity_poly.pdbx_seq_one_letter_code
_entity_poly.pdbx_strand_id
1 'polypeptide(L)'
;MLAGLGLLAAPGVQAQVVPGHLELHWGDPVPQSAQAPRFKASLALDNGARLALDPAQARRGAGDLYTLSGRRVAVQFVPDKSTGGRRIEAIVAADDPDTGRPHGLTGDRGLAKATLGSTRWITLACRFKDIAEEQKPIEFFREVYGDAPGQLGHYWREVSYNRINLAGSDAKGWYELPQPRSHYVPEDGSADLKQLFEDCTAAADAEVDFASVVGVNMMFNGDLDGYAWGGSQCAERDGAFRCLSSTWNPPWSFQNLAPLAHEMGHGYGLPHSDNSDGDTDTYDNPWDVMSDSWNNAVHHGSYGSLPKHINVLQRDRLGWIDAARKRTIQWGGAPVRVWLDYASLASASNMQMVLLETPPPPDPYRGTWYTVEARTPTGDYEANLAG
;
A
#
# COMPACT_ATOMS: atom_id res chain seq x y z
N MET A 1 13.47 41.46 -54.02
CA MET A 1 13.13 41.42 -52.60
C MET A 1 12.51 40.06 -52.28
N LEU A 2 13.29 39.12 -51.74
CA LEU A 2 12.84 37.85 -51.29
C LEU A 2 12.68 37.97 -49.73
N ALA A 3 11.43 37.92 -49.24
CA ALA A 3 11.11 37.86 -47.85
C ALA A 3 11.34 36.45 -47.33
N GLY A 4 12.31 36.22 -46.49
CA GLY A 4 12.54 34.98 -45.78
C GLY A 4 11.49 34.80 -44.67
N LEU A 5 10.62 33.77 -44.82
CA LEU A 5 9.80 33.25 -43.73
C LEU A 5 10.73 32.50 -42.75
N GLY A 6 11.03 33.10 -41.60
CA GLY A 6 11.64 32.40 -40.48
C GLY A 6 10.60 31.45 -39.86
N LEU A 7 10.78 30.16 -40.01
CA LEU A 7 10.08 29.17 -39.19
C LEU A 7 10.56 29.36 -37.74
N LEU A 8 9.70 29.88 -36.89
CA LEU A 8 9.83 29.78 -35.44
C LEU A 8 9.59 28.30 -35.06
N ALA A 9 10.67 27.58 -34.81
CA ALA A 9 10.58 26.26 -34.21
C ALA A 9 9.95 26.43 -32.82
N ALA A 10 8.81 25.76 -32.59
CA ALA A 10 8.24 25.67 -31.25
C ALA A 10 9.27 25.05 -30.28
N PRO A 11 9.37 25.56 -29.05
CA PRO A 11 10.33 25.00 -28.10
C PRO A 11 9.99 23.53 -27.88
N GLY A 12 10.89 22.64 -28.30
CA GLY A 12 10.75 21.21 -28.11
C GLY A 12 10.68 20.92 -26.60
N VAL A 13 9.72 20.08 -26.20
CA VAL A 13 9.64 19.56 -24.83
C VAL A 13 10.94 18.82 -24.54
N GLN A 14 11.72 19.32 -23.59
CA GLN A 14 12.99 18.70 -23.17
C GLN A 14 12.75 17.64 -22.12
N ALA A 15 13.67 16.67 -22.00
CA ALA A 15 13.70 15.75 -20.87
C ALA A 15 13.85 16.55 -19.56
N GLN A 16 13.07 16.16 -18.55
CA GLN A 16 13.08 16.83 -17.24
C GLN A 16 13.09 15.81 -16.13
N VAL A 17 13.94 16.03 -15.13
CA VAL A 17 13.92 15.24 -13.88
C VAL A 17 13.26 16.09 -12.79
N VAL A 18 12.27 15.52 -12.12
CA VAL A 18 11.50 16.14 -11.06
C VAL A 18 11.68 15.33 -9.78
N PRO A 19 12.34 15.87 -8.75
CA PRO A 19 12.44 15.22 -7.45
C PRO A 19 11.18 15.45 -6.62
N GLY A 20 10.88 14.51 -5.72
CA GLY A 20 9.76 14.61 -4.78
C GLY A 20 9.58 13.31 -4.02
N HIS A 21 8.52 13.20 -3.23
CA HIS A 21 8.15 11.97 -2.53
C HIS A 21 7.00 11.29 -3.26
N LEU A 22 7.12 9.98 -3.47
CA LEU A 22 6.09 9.20 -4.17
C LEU A 22 4.96 8.86 -3.21
N GLU A 23 3.77 9.33 -3.51
CA GLU A 23 2.53 8.96 -2.81
C GLU A 23 1.76 7.95 -3.67
N LEU A 24 1.44 6.81 -3.09
CA LEU A 24 0.59 5.78 -3.70
C LEU A 24 -0.64 5.60 -2.83
N HIS A 25 -1.83 5.55 -3.44
CA HIS A 25 -3.09 5.32 -2.74
C HIS A 25 -3.88 4.25 -3.48
N TRP A 26 -4.37 3.27 -2.72
CA TRP A 26 -5.30 2.26 -3.17
C TRP A 26 -6.66 2.55 -2.54
N GLY A 27 -7.71 2.43 -3.32
CA GLY A 27 -9.08 2.61 -2.87
C GLY A 27 -9.87 1.34 -3.10
N ASP A 28 -10.38 0.79 -2.02
CA ASP A 28 -11.08 -0.47 -1.97
C ASP A 28 -12.57 -0.21 -1.70
N PRO A 29 -13.46 -0.59 -2.65
CA PRO A 29 -14.86 -0.27 -2.54
C PRO A 29 -15.55 -1.07 -1.43
N VAL A 30 -16.68 -0.55 -0.95
CA VAL A 30 -17.54 -1.31 -0.04
C VAL A 30 -17.85 -2.69 -0.63
N PRO A 31 -17.82 -3.76 0.18
CA PRO A 31 -18.04 -5.12 -0.30
C PRO A 31 -19.32 -5.27 -1.12
N GLN A 32 -19.28 -6.10 -2.14
CA GLN A 32 -20.39 -6.34 -3.07
C GLN A 32 -20.84 -5.11 -3.87
N SER A 33 -20.08 -4.04 -3.83
CA SER A 33 -20.26 -2.90 -4.71
C SER A 33 -19.92 -3.28 -6.16
N ALA A 34 -20.59 -2.63 -7.12
CA ALA A 34 -20.19 -2.72 -8.54
C ALA A 34 -19.01 -1.79 -8.90
N GLN A 35 -18.45 -1.08 -7.92
CA GLN A 35 -17.33 -0.17 -8.13
C GLN A 35 -16.02 -0.96 -8.26
N ALA A 36 -15.21 -0.58 -9.25
CA ALA A 36 -13.86 -1.14 -9.40
C ALA A 36 -12.89 -0.53 -8.38
N PRO A 37 -11.86 -1.26 -7.96
CA PRO A 37 -10.79 -0.69 -7.14
C PRO A 37 -10.12 0.49 -7.84
N ARG A 38 -9.57 1.41 -7.04
CA ARG A 38 -8.89 2.61 -7.55
C ARG A 38 -7.43 2.58 -7.17
N PHE A 39 -6.58 3.08 -8.05
CA PHE A 39 -5.17 3.30 -7.75
C PHE A 39 -4.75 4.68 -8.22
N LYS A 40 -4.14 5.47 -7.32
CA LYS A 40 -3.61 6.80 -7.59
C LYS A 40 -2.11 6.82 -7.31
N ALA A 41 -1.36 7.49 -8.17
CA ALA A 41 0.05 7.79 -7.95
C ALA A 41 0.27 9.29 -8.09
N SER A 42 0.99 9.88 -7.18
CA SER A 42 1.37 11.29 -7.23
C SER A 42 2.78 11.53 -6.69
N LEU A 43 3.38 12.64 -7.11
CA LEU A 43 4.64 13.11 -6.61
C LEU A 43 4.40 14.36 -5.74
N ALA A 44 4.66 14.24 -4.45
CA ALA A 44 4.64 15.35 -3.51
C ALA A 44 5.94 16.14 -3.65
N LEU A 45 5.85 17.38 -4.12
CA LEU A 45 6.99 18.26 -4.35
C LEU A 45 7.37 19.00 -3.07
N ASP A 46 8.62 19.43 -2.96
CA ASP A 46 9.15 20.15 -1.80
C ASP A 46 8.42 21.48 -1.51
N ASN A 47 7.72 22.03 -2.48
CA ASN A 47 6.90 23.25 -2.34
C ASN A 47 5.45 22.95 -1.90
N GLY A 48 5.13 21.70 -1.55
CA GLY A 48 3.80 21.27 -1.15
C GLY A 48 2.83 20.96 -2.29
N ALA A 49 3.20 21.24 -3.54
CA ALA A 49 2.35 20.89 -4.70
C ALA A 49 2.37 19.39 -4.96
N ARG A 50 1.32 18.90 -5.63
CA ARG A 50 1.19 17.50 -6.08
C ARG A 50 1.17 17.43 -7.59
N LEU A 51 2.01 16.56 -8.13
CA LEU A 51 2.01 16.20 -9.55
C LEU A 51 1.39 14.82 -9.70
N ALA A 52 0.21 14.74 -10.30
CA ALA A 52 -0.40 13.44 -10.61
C ALA A 52 0.46 12.69 -11.63
N LEU A 53 0.66 11.41 -11.39
CA LEU A 53 1.39 10.50 -12.27
C LEU A 53 0.40 9.53 -12.90
N ASP A 54 0.54 9.27 -14.19
CA ASP A 54 -0.22 8.20 -14.85
C ASP A 54 0.20 6.84 -14.24
N PRO A 55 -0.74 6.08 -13.65
CA PRO A 55 -0.40 4.85 -12.94
C PRO A 55 0.27 3.79 -13.82
N ALA A 56 -0.15 3.66 -15.07
CA ALA A 56 0.41 2.68 -16.00
C ALA A 56 1.84 3.07 -16.41
N GLN A 57 2.10 4.36 -16.63
CA GLN A 57 3.45 4.84 -16.91
C GLN A 57 4.35 4.73 -15.68
N ALA A 58 3.84 5.05 -14.48
CA ALA A 58 4.59 4.92 -13.23
C ALA A 58 5.04 3.47 -13.00
N ARG A 59 4.14 2.50 -13.18
CA ARG A 59 4.51 1.07 -13.07
C ARG A 59 5.56 0.64 -14.09
N ARG A 60 5.50 1.16 -15.32
CA ARG A 60 6.51 0.85 -16.35
C ARG A 60 7.85 1.53 -16.09
N GLY A 61 7.82 2.76 -15.57
CA GLY A 61 9.02 3.56 -15.32
C GLY A 61 9.79 3.18 -14.05
N ALA A 62 9.16 2.45 -13.12
CA ALA A 62 9.80 1.98 -11.90
C ALA A 62 9.98 0.46 -11.94
N GLY A 63 11.10 -0.08 -11.55
CA GLY A 63 11.32 -1.54 -11.50
C GLY A 63 10.30 -2.24 -10.59
N ASP A 64 10.13 -1.76 -9.36
CA ASP A 64 9.02 -2.08 -8.47
C ASP A 64 8.50 -0.79 -7.83
N LEU A 65 7.42 -0.26 -8.39
CA LEU A 65 6.83 1.02 -7.96
C LEU A 65 6.45 1.01 -6.48
N TYR A 66 5.98 -0.12 -5.98
CA TYR A 66 5.37 -0.23 -4.67
C TYR A 66 6.40 -0.10 -3.54
N THR A 67 7.63 -0.54 -3.78
CA THR A 67 8.75 -0.39 -2.83
C THR A 67 9.21 1.06 -2.68
N LEU A 68 8.74 1.95 -3.54
CA LEU A 68 9.06 3.39 -3.53
C LEU A 68 8.00 4.23 -2.83
N SER A 69 6.89 3.62 -2.35
CA SER A 69 5.83 4.34 -1.63
C SER A 69 6.37 5.10 -0.42
N GLY A 70 6.03 6.39 -0.31
CA GLY A 70 6.50 7.27 0.75
C GLY A 70 7.98 7.69 0.66
N ARG A 71 8.74 7.20 -0.33
CA ARG A 71 10.17 7.52 -0.48
C ARG A 71 10.41 8.74 -1.36
N ARG A 72 11.56 9.39 -1.13
CA ARG A 72 12.06 10.42 -2.04
C ARG A 72 12.54 9.75 -3.34
N VAL A 73 12.01 10.22 -4.46
CA VAL A 73 12.31 9.68 -5.80
C VAL A 73 12.68 10.81 -6.76
N ALA A 74 13.31 10.45 -7.86
CA ALA A 74 13.47 11.29 -9.04
C ALA A 74 12.66 10.69 -10.18
N VAL A 75 11.72 11.47 -10.75
CA VAL A 75 10.90 11.09 -11.89
C VAL A 75 11.46 11.74 -13.13
N GLN A 76 11.88 10.93 -14.09
CA GLN A 76 12.35 11.38 -15.40
C GLN A 76 11.19 11.42 -16.39
N PHE A 77 10.89 12.61 -16.88
CA PHE A 77 9.94 12.84 -17.96
C PHE A 77 10.68 13.07 -19.28
N VAL A 78 10.16 12.47 -20.33
CA VAL A 78 10.64 12.69 -21.70
C VAL A 78 9.50 13.11 -22.62
N PRO A 79 9.79 13.78 -23.77
CA PRO A 79 8.76 14.13 -24.74
C PRO A 79 8.00 12.90 -25.23
N ASP A 80 6.69 12.98 -25.22
CA ASP A 80 5.82 11.99 -25.85
C ASP A 80 5.44 12.48 -27.26
N LYS A 81 6.01 11.85 -28.28
CA LYS A 81 5.77 12.21 -29.68
C LYS A 81 4.34 11.86 -30.15
N SER A 82 3.66 10.97 -29.45
CA SER A 82 2.30 10.54 -29.82
C SER A 82 1.23 11.51 -29.35
N THR A 83 1.43 12.12 -28.17
CA THR A 83 0.46 13.04 -27.57
C THR A 83 0.90 14.50 -27.63
N GLY A 84 2.15 14.77 -27.97
CA GLY A 84 2.78 16.11 -27.89
C GLY A 84 3.07 16.57 -26.47
N GLY A 85 2.79 15.72 -25.47
CA GLY A 85 3.02 15.94 -24.05
C GLY A 85 4.32 15.35 -23.53
N ARG A 86 4.29 14.89 -22.28
CA ARG A 86 5.40 14.19 -21.60
C ARG A 86 4.93 12.82 -21.15
N ARG A 87 5.84 11.84 -21.17
CA ARG A 87 5.64 10.53 -20.56
C ARG A 87 6.72 10.26 -19.51
N ILE A 88 6.39 9.42 -18.54
CA ILE A 88 7.36 8.94 -17.56
C ILE A 88 8.29 7.94 -18.25
N GLU A 89 9.59 8.19 -18.16
CA GLU A 89 10.64 7.28 -18.65
C GLU A 89 11.19 6.42 -17.53
N ALA A 90 11.46 7.04 -16.37
CA ALA A 90 12.01 6.34 -15.20
C ALA A 90 11.53 6.98 -13.89
N ILE A 91 11.37 6.14 -12.86
CA ILE A 91 11.22 6.55 -11.45
C ILE A 91 12.28 5.78 -10.66
N VAL A 92 13.16 6.49 -9.98
CA VAL A 92 14.25 5.92 -9.19
C VAL A 92 14.29 6.52 -7.80
N ALA A 93 14.75 5.76 -6.80
CA ALA A 93 14.98 6.31 -5.47
C ALA A 93 16.06 7.40 -5.55
N ALA A 94 15.79 8.58 -4.97
CA ALA A 94 16.70 9.72 -5.05
C ALA A 94 17.83 9.68 -3.99
N ASP A 95 17.65 8.86 -2.98
CA ASP A 95 18.57 8.64 -1.84
C ASP A 95 19.49 7.41 -2.02
N ASP A 96 19.42 6.74 -3.15
CA ASP A 96 20.30 5.63 -3.47
C ASP A 96 21.63 6.16 -4.06
N PRO A 97 22.78 5.96 -3.39
CA PRO A 97 24.08 6.41 -3.88
C PRO A 97 24.50 5.76 -5.23
N ASP A 98 23.86 4.70 -5.64
CA ASP A 98 24.11 4.00 -6.92
C ASP A 98 23.26 4.52 -8.12
N THR A 99 22.49 5.60 -7.94
CA THR A 99 21.56 6.15 -8.96
C THR A 99 22.25 6.76 -10.21
N GLY A 100 23.56 6.56 -10.40
CA GLY A 100 24.22 6.88 -11.67
C GLY A 100 23.89 5.94 -12.84
N ARG A 101 23.14 4.86 -12.62
CA ARG A 101 22.72 3.93 -13.68
C ARG A 101 21.21 3.66 -13.57
N PRO A 102 20.45 3.81 -14.66
CA PRO A 102 19.16 3.18 -14.71
C PRO A 102 19.40 1.69 -14.47
N HIS A 103 18.87 1.14 -13.39
CA HIS A 103 18.90 -0.30 -13.15
C HIS A 103 18.21 -0.95 -14.36
N GLY A 104 19.04 -1.35 -15.31
CA GLY A 104 18.59 -2.14 -16.43
C GLY A 104 18.00 -3.44 -15.87
N LEU A 105 17.09 -4.01 -16.64
CA LEU A 105 16.32 -5.25 -16.45
C LEU A 105 17.11 -6.51 -16.03
N THR A 106 18.21 -6.37 -15.33
CA THR A 106 19.05 -7.44 -14.80
C THR A 106 18.83 -7.56 -13.29
N GLY A 107 17.85 -8.36 -12.91
CA GLY A 107 17.86 -9.29 -11.79
C GLY A 107 18.07 -8.80 -10.35
N ASP A 108 18.56 -7.63 -10.10
CA ASP A 108 18.72 -7.10 -8.76
C ASP A 108 17.48 -6.27 -8.43
N ARG A 109 16.49 -6.94 -7.83
CA ARG A 109 15.33 -6.31 -7.23
C ARG A 109 15.87 -5.43 -6.11
N GLY A 110 15.88 -4.11 -6.32
CA GLY A 110 16.18 -3.17 -5.25
C GLY A 110 15.34 -3.58 -4.04
N LEU A 111 15.96 -4.23 -3.07
CA LEU A 111 15.26 -4.73 -1.89
C LEU A 111 14.65 -3.52 -1.21
N ALA A 112 13.32 -3.49 -1.12
CA ALA A 112 12.63 -2.54 -0.25
C ALA A 112 13.32 -2.60 1.10
N LYS A 113 13.47 -1.46 1.77
CA LYS A 113 13.96 -1.46 3.15
C LYS A 113 13.01 -2.36 3.95
N ALA A 114 13.54 -3.45 4.51
CA ALA A 114 12.74 -4.40 5.27
C ALA A 114 11.96 -3.67 6.38
N THR A 115 10.66 -3.95 6.48
CA THR A 115 9.82 -3.44 7.56
C THR A 115 10.03 -4.33 8.78
N LEU A 116 10.79 -3.85 9.75
CA LEU A 116 11.22 -4.65 10.91
C LEU A 116 11.10 -3.86 12.22
N GLY A 117 10.90 -4.58 13.32
CA GLY A 117 10.88 -4.03 14.66
C GLY A 117 9.53 -3.43 15.05
N SER A 118 9.52 -2.41 15.89
CA SER A 118 8.29 -1.73 16.28
C SER A 118 7.81 -0.82 15.13
N THR A 119 6.61 -1.09 14.64
CA THR A 119 5.90 -0.25 13.67
C THR A 119 4.73 0.40 14.39
N ARG A 120 5.01 1.46 15.14
CA ARG A 120 4.00 2.17 15.92
C ARG A 120 3.06 2.95 15.00
N TRP A 121 1.76 2.73 15.17
CA TRP A 121 0.70 3.46 14.49
C TRP A 121 -0.10 4.31 15.48
N ILE A 122 -0.71 5.36 14.98
CA ILE A 122 -1.72 6.12 15.71
C ILE A 122 -3.06 6.05 14.97
N THR A 123 -4.13 5.73 15.66
CA THR A 123 -5.49 5.91 15.15
C THR A 123 -6.01 7.28 15.55
N LEU A 124 -6.49 8.03 14.58
CA LEU A 124 -7.19 9.28 14.78
C LEU A 124 -8.66 9.10 14.38
N ALA A 125 -9.55 9.18 15.35
CA ALA A 125 -10.98 9.23 15.06
C ALA A 125 -11.37 10.68 14.77
N CYS A 126 -11.84 10.96 13.53
CA CYS A 126 -12.15 12.27 13.04
C CYS A 126 -13.62 12.32 12.60
N ARG A 127 -14.39 13.25 13.15
CA ARG A 127 -15.80 13.42 12.81
C ARG A 127 -16.01 14.63 11.91
N PHE A 128 -16.85 14.48 10.92
CA PHE A 128 -17.28 15.59 10.09
C PHE A 128 -18.12 16.56 10.92
N LYS A 129 -17.98 17.86 10.66
CA LYS A 129 -18.66 18.92 11.41
C LYS A 129 -20.17 18.80 11.41
N ASP A 130 -20.75 18.24 10.37
CA ASP A 130 -22.19 18.06 10.16
C ASP A 130 -22.72 16.67 10.55
N ILE A 131 -21.85 15.77 11.07
CA ILE A 131 -22.25 14.43 11.53
C ILE A 131 -21.82 14.27 12.99
N ALA A 132 -22.78 14.16 13.90
CA ALA A 132 -22.50 14.09 15.33
C ALA A 132 -22.28 12.66 15.86
N GLU A 133 -22.71 11.63 15.11
CA GLU A 133 -22.66 10.23 15.56
C GLU A 133 -21.22 9.72 15.56
N GLU A 134 -20.82 9.07 16.65
CA GLU A 134 -19.53 8.38 16.83
C GLU A 134 -19.80 6.88 16.97
N GLN A 135 -19.47 6.10 15.94
CA GLN A 135 -19.87 4.69 15.82
C GLN A 135 -19.16 3.76 16.80
N LYS A 136 -18.00 4.14 17.31
CA LYS A 136 -17.21 3.38 18.27
C LYS A 136 -16.54 4.32 19.28
N PRO A 137 -16.42 3.94 20.56
CA PRO A 137 -15.63 4.70 21.53
C PRO A 137 -14.13 4.58 21.21
N ILE A 138 -13.33 5.53 21.68
CA ILE A 138 -11.86 5.54 21.45
C ILE A 138 -11.20 4.30 22.06
N GLU A 139 -11.71 3.79 23.16
CA GLU A 139 -11.24 2.57 23.80
C GLU A 139 -11.28 1.37 22.86
N PHE A 140 -12.31 1.25 22.03
CA PHE A 140 -12.39 0.20 21.00
C PHE A 140 -11.18 0.24 20.06
N PHE A 141 -10.82 1.43 19.57
CA PHE A 141 -9.67 1.57 18.65
C PHE A 141 -8.33 1.34 19.34
N ARG A 142 -8.21 1.62 20.65
CA ARG A 142 -7.03 1.25 21.44
C ARG A 142 -6.91 -0.26 21.60
N GLU A 143 -8.00 -0.92 21.93
CA GLU A 143 -8.04 -2.37 22.09
C GLU A 143 -7.71 -3.13 20.81
N VAL A 144 -8.06 -2.59 19.64
CA VAL A 144 -7.72 -3.18 18.34
C VAL A 144 -6.21 -3.39 18.18
N TYR A 145 -5.35 -2.54 18.79
CA TYR A 145 -3.89 -2.70 18.74
C TYR A 145 -3.32 -3.74 19.71
N GLY A 146 -4.16 -4.38 20.52
CA GLY A 146 -3.73 -5.39 21.48
C GLY A 146 -3.09 -6.62 20.83
N ASP A 147 -2.56 -7.47 21.70
CA ASP A 147 -1.81 -8.68 21.34
C ASP A 147 -2.60 -9.99 21.57
N ALA A 148 -3.89 -9.90 21.86
CA ALA A 148 -4.76 -11.07 21.93
C ALA A 148 -5.21 -11.54 20.53
N PRO A 149 -5.53 -12.83 20.32
CA PRO A 149 -6.10 -13.32 19.08
C PRO A 149 -7.29 -12.46 18.61
N GLY A 150 -7.32 -12.12 17.34
CA GLY A 150 -8.31 -11.23 16.76
C GLY A 150 -7.99 -9.73 16.85
N GLN A 151 -6.83 -9.34 17.37
CA GLN A 151 -6.36 -7.96 17.41
C GLN A 151 -5.20 -7.71 16.42
N LEU A 152 -5.01 -6.47 15.98
CA LEU A 152 -3.98 -6.11 14.98
C LEU A 152 -2.55 -6.39 15.45
N GLY A 153 -2.24 -6.15 16.73
CA GLY A 153 -0.91 -6.44 17.27
C GLY A 153 -0.59 -7.93 17.17
N HIS A 154 -1.55 -8.80 17.52
CA HIS A 154 -1.42 -10.25 17.35
C HIS A 154 -1.30 -10.62 15.87
N TYR A 155 -2.19 -10.11 15.02
CA TYR A 155 -2.19 -10.43 13.59
C TYR A 155 -0.86 -10.06 12.92
N TRP A 156 -0.42 -8.81 13.05
CA TRP A 156 0.82 -8.35 12.40
C TRP A 156 2.06 -9.05 12.93
N ARG A 157 2.08 -9.40 14.22
CA ARG A 157 3.15 -10.21 14.81
C ARG A 157 3.16 -11.64 14.24
N GLU A 158 2.00 -12.29 14.11
CA GLU A 158 1.88 -13.64 13.58
C GLU A 158 2.27 -13.69 12.09
N VAL A 159 1.65 -12.84 11.26
CA VAL A 159 1.85 -12.85 9.81
C VAL A 159 3.29 -12.47 9.42
N SER A 160 3.98 -11.70 10.25
CA SER A 160 5.38 -11.30 10.05
C SER A 160 6.40 -12.26 10.64
N TYR A 161 5.99 -13.36 11.24
CA TYR A 161 6.89 -14.25 11.99
C TYR A 161 7.64 -13.54 13.12
N ASN A 162 6.97 -12.66 13.86
CA ASN A 162 7.52 -11.78 14.89
C ASN A 162 8.59 -10.78 14.38
N ARG A 163 8.62 -10.48 13.07
CA ARG A 163 9.53 -9.48 12.50
C ARG A 163 9.11 -8.05 12.84
N ILE A 164 7.80 -7.82 12.97
CA ILE A 164 7.23 -6.55 13.44
C ILE A 164 6.33 -6.75 14.64
N ASN A 165 6.07 -5.67 15.35
CA ASN A 165 5.03 -5.54 16.36
C ASN A 165 4.45 -4.12 16.33
N LEU A 166 3.27 -3.95 16.89
CA LEU A 166 2.58 -2.66 17.00
C LEU A 166 2.75 -2.01 18.38
N ALA A 167 3.77 -2.40 19.15
CA ALA A 167 3.98 -1.87 20.50
C ALA A 167 4.07 -0.34 20.53
N GLY A 168 3.32 0.27 21.43
CA GLY A 168 3.22 1.73 21.58
C GLY A 168 2.22 2.39 20.62
N SER A 169 1.49 1.62 19.79
CA SER A 169 0.34 2.14 19.04
C SER A 169 -0.78 2.56 20.00
N ASP A 170 -1.53 3.59 19.63
CA ASP A 170 -2.59 4.18 20.47
C ASP A 170 -3.71 4.74 19.58
N ALA A 171 -4.81 5.17 20.19
CA ALA A 171 -5.91 5.85 19.51
C ALA A 171 -6.30 7.13 20.24
N LYS A 172 -6.63 8.17 19.48
CA LYS A 172 -7.04 9.50 19.95
C LYS A 172 -8.29 9.98 19.19
N GLY A 173 -9.00 10.92 19.75
CA GLY A 173 -10.17 11.59 19.13
C GLY A 173 -11.44 11.39 19.98
N TRP A 174 -12.64 11.61 19.54
CA TRP A 174 -13.05 12.03 18.20
C TRP A 174 -12.76 13.52 17.98
N TYR A 175 -11.94 13.86 17.03
CA TYR A 175 -11.65 15.24 16.69
C TYR A 175 -12.67 15.75 15.68
N GLU A 176 -13.22 16.94 15.89
CA GLU A 176 -14.11 17.58 14.93
C GLU A 176 -13.30 18.21 13.81
N LEU A 177 -13.58 17.80 12.57
CA LEU A 177 -13.01 18.42 11.38
C LEU A 177 -13.61 19.82 11.14
N PRO A 178 -12.83 20.77 10.59
CA PRO A 178 -13.29 22.16 10.42
C PRO A 178 -14.42 22.32 9.42
N GLN A 179 -14.64 21.36 8.53
CA GLN A 179 -15.60 21.44 7.44
C GLN A 179 -16.63 20.32 7.47
N PRO A 180 -17.81 20.50 6.84
CA PRO A 180 -18.79 19.43 6.65
C PRO A 180 -18.27 18.36 5.70
N ARG A 181 -18.87 17.16 5.74
CA ARG A 181 -18.49 16.03 4.90
C ARG A 181 -18.48 16.39 3.40
N SER A 182 -19.45 17.16 2.91
CA SER A 182 -19.55 17.55 1.51
C SER A 182 -18.36 18.37 0.99
N HIS A 183 -17.59 18.99 1.87
CA HIS A 183 -16.34 19.69 1.51
C HIS A 183 -15.24 18.71 1.10
N TYR A 184 -15.12 17.59 1.82
CA TYR A 184 -14.08 16.59 1.59
C TYR A 184 -14.50 15.54 0.55
N VAL A 185 -15.78 15.31 0.43
CA VAL A 185 -16.36 14.27 -0.44
C VAL A 185 -17.50 14.92 -1.24
N PRO A 186 -17.15 15.60 -2.35
CA PRO A 186 -18.15 16.18 -3.23
C PRO A 186 -19.00 15.07 -3.89
N GLU A 187 -20.27 15.39 -4.23
CA GLU A 187 -21.22 14.39 -4.75
C GLU A 187 -20.78 13.72 -6.05
N ASP A 188 -20.04 14.43 -6.88
CA ASP A 188 -19.56 14.00 -8.20
C ASP A 188 -18.06 13.68 -8.25
N GLY A 189 -17.37 13.63 -7.11
CA GLY A 189 -15.92 13.49 -7.01
C GLY A 189 -15.43 12.38 -6.11
N SER A 190 -14.13 12.19 -6.12
CA SER A 190 -13.41 11.34 -5.16
C SER A 190 -13.16 12.09 -3.86
N ALA A 191 -13.06 11.38 -2.76
CA ALA A 191 -12.61 11.95 -1.48
C ALA A 191 -11.26 12.67 -1.63
N ASP A 192 -11.16 13.87 -1.05
CA ASP A 192 -9.90 14.60 -0.94
C ASP A 192 -9.07 14.04 0.21
N LEU A 193 -8.33 12.97 -0.09
CA LEU A 193 -7.52 12.25 0.89
C LEU A 193 -6.47 13.15 1.53
N LYS A 194 -5.92 14.09 0.76
CA LYS A 194 -4.91 15.04 1.25
C LYS A 194 -5.53 15.98 2.29
N GLN A 195 -6.66 16.60 1.99
CA GLN A 195 -7.30 17.54 2.92
C GLN A 195 -7.82 16.82 4.16
N LEU A 196 -8.39 15.61 4.01
CA LEU A 196 -8.78 14.77 5.15
C LEU A 196 -7.60 14.45 6.05
N PHE A 197 -6.45 14.09 5.48
CA PHE A 197 -5.24 13.83 6.24
C PHE A 197 -4.75 15.10 6.97
N GLU A 198 -4.67 16.21 6.25
CA GLU A 198 -4.17 17.47 6.81
C GLU A 198 -5.03 17.97 7.96
N ASP A 199 -6.35 17.98 7.82
CA ASP A 199 -7.27 18.48 8.84
C ASP A 199 -7.36 17.52 10.04
N CYS A 200 -7.42 16.20 9.78
CA CYS A 200 -7.47 15.22 10.86
C CYS A 200 -6.18 15.20 11.70
N THR A 201 -5.01 15.24 11.06
CA THR A 201 -3.73 15.30 11.79
C THR A 201 -3.50 16.65 12.46
N ALA A 202 -3.93 17.76 11.86
CA ALA A 202 -3.85 19.09 12.50
C ALA A 202 -4.71 19.17 13.78
N ALA A 203 -5.90 18.55 13.76
CA ALA A 203 -6.76 18.51 14.95
C ALA A 203 -6.13 17.70 16.11
N ALA A 204 -5.26 16.75 15.82
CA ALA A 204 -4.56 15.91 16.79
C ALA A 204 -3.17 16.42 17.18
N ASP A 205 -2.64 17.45 16.53
CA ASP A 205 -1.24 17.88 16.59
C ASP A 205 -0.74 18.17 18.01
N ALA A 206 -1.60 18.74 18.87
CA ALA A 206 -1.26 19.02 20.25
C ALA A 206 -1.08 17.78 21.15
N GLU A 207 -1.58 16.61 20.72
CA GLU A 207 -1.61 15.38 21.51
C GLU A 207 -0.79 14.24 20.90
N VAL A 208 -0.32 14.39 19.66
CA VAL A 208 0.34 13.35 18.88
C VAL A 208 1.68 13.84 18.34
N ASP A 209 2.75 13.15 18.70
CA ASP A 209 4.07 13.30 18.10
C ASP A 209 4.14 12.41 16.83
N PHE A 210 3.91 12.99 15.66
CA PHE A 210 3.96 12.30 14.37
C PHE A 210 5.37 11.84 13.99
N ALA A 211 6.42 12.37 14.64
CA ALA A 211 7.79 11.90 14.44
C ALA A 211 8.02 10.49 15.04
N SER A 212 7.19 10.09 16.00
CA SER A 212 7.32 8.84 16.73
C SER A 212 6.51 7.68 16.14
N VAL A 213 5.73 7.90 15.09
CA VAL A 213 4.87 6.88 14.46
C VAL A 213 5.28 6.61 13.01
N VAL A 214 5.04 5.39 12.54
CA VAL A 214 5.27 5.03 11.14
C VAL A 214 4.02 5.24 10.29
N GLY A 215 2.83 5.28 10.93
CA GLY A 215 1.58 5.42 10.20
C GLY A 215 0.43 5.98 11.02
N VAL A 216 -0.58 6.45 10.30
CA VAL A 216 -1.80 7.04 10.81
C VAL A 216 -3.01 6.30 10.23
N ASN A 217 -3.83 5.70 11.09
CA ASN A 217 -5.15 5.19 10.72
C ASN A 217 -6.19 6.27 11.03
N MET A 218 -6.86 6.80 10.02
CA MET A 218 -7.94 7.77 10.21
C MET A 218 -9.29 7.08 10.11
N MET A 219 -10.11 7.22 11.17
CA MET A 219 -11.45 6.66 11.27
C MET A 219 -12.45 7.81 11.15
N PHE A 220 -13.29 7.77 10.13
CA PHE A 220 -14.29 8.82 9.89
C PHE A 220 -15.68 8.35 10.31
N ASN A 221 -16.49 9.25 10.83
CA ASN A 221 -17.85 8.95 11.27
C ASN A 221 -18.90 9.02 10.13
N GLY A 222 -18.47 9.15 8.90
CA GLY A 222 -19.31 9.13 7.71
C GLY A 222 -18.63 8.40 6.57
N ASP A 223 -19.43 7.95 5.59
CA ASP A 223 -18.89 7.36 4.37
C ASP A 223 -18.00 8.37 3.64
N LEU A 224 -16.97 7.87 2.98
CA LEU A 224 -16.14 8.66 2.08
C LEU A 224 -16.77 8.68 0.68
N ASP A 225 -16.12 8.20 -0.31
CA ASP A 225 -16.63 8.13 -1.70
C ASP A 225 -17.06 6.69 -2.10
N GLY A 226 -17.47 5.90 -1.10
CA GLY A 226 -17.77 4.47 -1.23
C GLY A 226 -16.53 3.57 -1.13
N TYR A 227 -15.38 4.15 -0.74
CA TYR A 227 -14.10 3.46 -0.61
C TYR A 227 -13.51 3.59 0.80
N ALA A 228 -12.80 2.57 1.27
CA ALA A 228 -11.69 2.73 2.18
C ALA A 228 -10.42 2.97 1.35
N TRP A 229 -9.43 3.61 1.96
CA TRP A 229 -8.20 3.95 1.27
C TRP A 229 -6.99 3.62 2.13
N GLY A 230 -5.94 3.08 1.49
CA GLY A 230 -4.64 2.85 2.11
C GLY A 230 -3.49 3.33 1.23
N GLY A 231 -2.34 3.58 1.85
CA GLY A 231 -1.15 4.01 1.13
C GLY A 231 -0.21 4.90 1.95
N SER A 232 0.31 5.96 1.34
CA SER A 232 1.21 6.90 2.00
C SER A 232 0.83 8.34 1.71
N GLN A 233 0.87 9.19 2.74
CA GLN A 233 0.61 10.62 2.61
C GLN A 233 1.78 11.42 3.17
N CYS A 234 2.24 12.42 2.41
CA CYS A 234 3.33 13.29 2.81
C CYS A 234 2.81 14.68 3.20
N ALA A 235 3.25 15.19 4.33
CA ALA A 235 2.91 16.53 4.78
C ALA A 235 3.98 17.06 5.73
N GLU A 236 3.93 18.37 6.02
CA GLU A 236 4.71 18.96 7.09
C GLU A 236 4.03 18.64 8.43
N ARG A 237 4.75 17.94 9.33
CA ARG A 237 4.30 17.61 10.68
C ARG A 237 5.50 17.71 11.63
N ASP A 238 5.27 18.28 12.82
CA ASP A 238 6.32 18.53 13.83
C ASP A 238 7.54 19.26 13.25
N GLY A 239 7.28 20.27 12.41
CA GLY A 239 8.32 21.08 11.78
C GLY A 239 9.19 20.37 10.74
N ALA A 240 8.79 19.22 10.23
CA ALA A 240 9.48 18.47 9.19
C ALA A 240 8.52 17.90 8.14
N PHE A 241 8.96 17.90 6.88
CA PHE A 241 8.24 17.21 5.82
C PHE A 241 8.42 15.68 5.98
N ARG A 242 7.33 14.96 6.14
CA ARG A 242 7.29 13.52 6.42
C ARG A 242 6.29 12.83 5.53
N CYS A 243 6.61 11.60 5.15
CA CYS A 243 5.65 10.68 4.56
C CYS A 243 5.31 9.62 5.59
N LEU A 244 4.04 9.46 5.90
CA LEU A 244 3.52 8.48 6.83
C LEU A 244 2.67 7.46 6.06
N SER A 245 2.75 6.20 6.44
CA SER A 245 1.73 5.23 6.06
C SER A 245 0.37 5.75 6.50
N SER A 246 -0.64 5.70 5.67
CA SER A 246 -1.91 6.35 5.97
C SER A 246 -3.08 5.52 5.49
N THR A 247 -4.13 5.44 6.31
CA THR A 247 -5.38 4.81 5.92
C THR A 247 -6.56 5.75 6.19
N TRP A 248 -7.59 5.70 5.36
CA TRP A 248 -8.83 6.48 5.47
C TRP A 248 -10.00 5.51 5.53
N ASN A 249 -10.57 5.36 6.71
CA ASN A 249 -11.50 4.30 7.01
C ASN A 249 -12.90 4.86 7.28
N PRO A 250 -13.88 4.61 6.40
CA PRO A 250 -15.30 4.84 6.68
C PRO A 250 -15.84 3.81 7.66
N PRO A 251 -17.06 4.02 8.25
CA PRO A 251 -17.60 3.15 9.29
C PRO A 251 -17.67 1.66 8.95
N TRP A 252 -17.98 1.31 7.70
CA TRP A 252 -18.07 -0.08 7.29
C TRP A 252 -16.71 -0.82 7.34
N SER A 253 -15.60 -0.11 7.11
CA SER A 253 -14.27 -0.73 7.08
C SER A 253 -13.73 -0.99 8.49
N PHE A 254 -13.78 -0.01 9.39
CA PHE A 254 -13.23 -0.19 10.75
C PHE A 254 -14.09 -1.02 11.70
N GLN A 255 -15.31 -1.39 11.31
CA GLN A 255 -16.12 -2.36 12.05
C GLN A 255 -15.66 -3.80 11.85
N ASN A 256 -14.73 -4.04 10.92
CA ASN A 256 -14.12 -5.31 10.60
C ASN A 256 -12.59 -5.19 10.60
N LEU A 257 -11.92 -6.19 11.16
CA LEU A 257 -10.46 -6.14 11.23
C LEU A 257 -9.80 -6.40 9.86
N ALA A 258 -10.45 -7.21 9.02
CA ALA A 258 -9.89 -7.59 7.71
C ALA A 258 -9.68 -6.39 6.77
N PRO A 259 -10.65 -5.50 6.53
CA PRO A 259 -10.41 -4.28 5.74
C PRO A 259 -9.35 -3.37 6.36
N LEU A 260 -9.37 -3.19 7.68
CA LEU A 260 -8.39 -2.34 8.34
C LEU A 260 -6.96 -2.88 8.18
N ALA A 261 -6.77 -4.20 8.29
CA ALA A 261 -5.48 -4.84 8.02
C ALA A 261 -5.08 -4.74 6.53
N HIS A 262 -6.05 -4.82 5.62
CA HIS A 262 -5.86 -4.62 4.19
C HIS A 262 -5.30 -3.21 3.89
N GLU A 263 -5.98 -2.17 4.37
CA GLU A 263 -5.53 -0.78 4.18
C GLU A 263 -4.17 -0.52 4.83
N MET A 264 -3.91 -1.08 6.02
CA MET A 264 -2.58 -1.02 6.64
C MET A 264 -1.52 -1.74 5.80
N GLY A 265 -1.88 -2.83 5.12
CA GLY A 265 -0.99 -3.51 4.15
C GLY A 265 -0.56 -2.57 3.02
N HIS A 266 -1.50 -1.79 2.46
CA HIS A 266 -1.18 -0.71 1.52
C HIS A 266 -0.28 0.36 2.14
N GLY A 267 -0.50 0.68 3.41
CA GLY A 267 0.38 1.56 4.18
C GLY A 267 1.81 1.02 4.31
N TYR A 268 2.00 -0.28 4.36
CA TYR A 268 3.32 -0.93 4.28
C TYR A 268 3.87 -1.05 2.85
N GLY A 269 3.16 -0.54 1.84
CA GLY A 269 3.57 -0.56 0.44
C GLY A 269 3.19 -1.84 -0.32
N LEU A 270 2.26 -2.63 0.20
CA LEU A 270 1.79 -3.82 -0.48
C LEU A 270 0.73 -3.47 -1.54
N PRO A 271 0.84 -3.95 -2.78
CA PRO A 271 -0.23 -3.90 -3.76
C PRO A 271 -1.28 -4.98 -3.51
N HIS A 272 -2.38 -4.95 -4.26
CA HIS A 272 -3.29 -6.09 -4.34
C HIS A 272 -2.58 -7.36 -4.81
N SER A 273 -3.10 -8.51 -4.39
CA SER A 273 -2.60 -9.85 -4.71
C SER A 273 -3.54 -10.56 -5.68
N ASP A 274 -3.89 -9.87 -6.76
CA ASP A 274 -4.69 -10.43 -7.85
C ASP A 274 -3.99 -11.61 -8.53
N ASN A 275 -4.76 -12.45 -9.22
CA ASN A 275 -4.21 -13.53 -10.02
C ASN A 275 -3.64 -13.00 -11.36
N SER A 276 -3.13 -13.88 -12.20
CA SER A 276 -2.46 -13.50 -13.46
C SER A 276 -3.30 -13.79 -14.71
N ASP A 277 -4.63 -13.93 -14.61
CA ASP A 277 -5.49 -14.27 -15.75
C ASP A 277 -5.69 -13.10 -16.72
N GLY A 278 -5.41 -11.90 -16.30
CA GLY A 278 -5.39 -10.69 -17.10
C GLY A 278 -6.73 -9.95 -17.17
N ASP A 279 -7.68 -10.30 -16.32
CA ASP A 279 -8.90 -9.53 -16.15
C ASP A 279 -8.68 -8.29 -15.24
N THR A 280 -9.72 -7.67 -14.75
CA THR A 280 -9.66 -6.48 -13.89
C THR A 280 -10.14 -6.73 -12.46
N ASP A 281 -10.43 -7.97 -12.10
CA ASP A 281 -10.80 -8.35 -10.74
C ASP A 281 -9.54 -8.47 -9.88
N THR A 282 -9.39 -7.60 -8.90
CA THR A 282 -8.26 -7.62 -7.96
C THR A 282 -8.57 -8.39 -6.67
N TYR A 283 -9.81 -8.94 -6.55
CA TYR A 283 -10.27 -9.65 -5.35
C TYR A 283 -10.51 -11.13 -5.59
N ASP A 284 -9.85 -11.70 -6.56
CA ASP A 284 -10.00 -13.07 -7.03
C ASP A 284 -9.07 -14.10 -6.34
N ASN A 285 -8.22 -13.64 -5.42
CA ASN A 285 -7.38 -14.50 -4.60
C ASN A 285 -8.02 -14.73 -3.21
N PRO A 286 -8.69 -15.86 -3.00
CA PRO A 286 -9.41 -16.12 -1.75
C PRO A 286 -8.51 -16.45 -0.55
N TRP A 287 -7.19 -16.53 -0.75
CA TRP A 287 -6.22 -16.91 0.29
C TRP A 287 -5.44 -15.73 0.87
N ASP A 288 -5.66 -14.49 0.39
CA ASP A 288 -4.86 -13.32 0.76
C ASP A 288 -5.74 -12.14 1.15
N VAL A 289 -5.46 -11.54 2.32
CA VAL A 289 -6.16 -10.32 2.74
C VAL A 289 -5.93 -9.15 1.80
N MET A 290 -4.77 -9.11 1.09
CA MET A 290 -4.48 -8.08 0.10
C MET A 290 -5.20 -8.30 -1.25
N SER A 291 -6.15 -9.23 -1.31
CA SER A 291 -7.10 -9.45 -2.38
C SER A 291 -8.50 -9.56 -1.78
N ASP A 292 -9.05 -10.76 -1.65
CA ASP A 292 -10.37 -10.95 -1.04
C ASP A 292 -10.30 -10.88 0.49
N SER A 293 -10.64 -9.75 1.07
CA SER A 293 -10.66 -9.55 2.53
C SER A 293 -11.84 -10.22 3.24
N TRP A 294 -12.88 -10.65 2.51
CA TRP A 294 -14.19 -10.99 3.11
C TRP A 294 -14.54 -12.47 3.09
N ASN A 295 -14.41 -13.13 1.93
CA ASN A 295 -14.77 -14.53 1.82
C ASN A 295 -13.81 -15.40 2.62
N ASN A 296 -14.34 -16.45 3.22
CA ASN A 296 -13.59 -17.40 4.05
C ASN A 296 -12.86 -16.76 5.26
N ALA A 297 -13.22 -15.54 5.65
CA ALA A 297 -12.71 -14.91 6.86
C ALA A 297 -13.27 -15.60 8.11
N VAL A 298 -12.47 -15.69 9.16
CA VAL A 298 -12.96 -16.06 10.50
C VAL A 298 -13.71 -14.86 11.08
N HIS A 299 -14.84 -15.11 11.73
CA HIS A 299 -15.62 -14.05 12.35
C HIS A 299 -15.34 -13.97 13.86
N HIS A 300 -15.05 -12.76 14.35
CA HIS A 300 -14.84 -12.47 15.76
C HIS A 300 -15.96 -11.56 16.29
N GLY A 301 -16.49 -11.88 17.50
CA GLY A 301 -17.65 -11.17 18.04
C GLY A 301 -17.48 -9.66 18.22
N SER A 302 -16.27 -9.19 18.53
CA SER A 302 -15.98 -7.76 18.73
C SER A 302 -15.42 -7.07 17.48
N TYR A 303 -14.67 -7.79 16.63
CA TYR A 303 -13.88 -7.23 15.55
C TYR A 303 -14.33 -7.67 14.15
N GLY A 304 -15.51 -8.28 14.03
CA GLY A 304 -16.09 -8.69 12.77
C GLY A 304 -15.25 -9.70 12.01
N SER A 305 -15.10 -9.53 10.71
CA SER A 305 -14.26 -10.38 9.88
C SER A 305 -12.79 -10.17 10.18
N LEU A 306 -12.09 -11.26 10.51
CA LEU A 306 -10.64 -11.25 10.77
C LEU A 306 -9.86 -11.40 9.46
N PRO A 307 -8.68 -10.77 9.35
CA PRO A 307 -7.86 -10.85 8.14
C PRO A 307 -7.25 -12.23 7.96
N LYS A 308 -7.35 -12.79 6.77
CA LYS A 308 -6.49 -13.91 6.35
C LYS A 308 -5.03 -13.45 6.30
N HIS A 309 -4.09 -14.38 6.32
CA HIS A 309 -2.69 -14.02 6.15
C HIS A 309 -2.42 -13.47 4.73
N ILE A 310 -1.39 -12.66 4.60
CA ILE A 310 -0.82 -12.26 3.31
C ILE A 310 0.04 -13.40 2.75
N ASN A 311 0.14 -13.51 1.44
CA ASN A 311 0.92 -14.52 0.75
C ASN A 311 2.45 -14.36 0.97
N VAL A 312 3.22 -15.39 0.68
CA VAL A 312 4.67 -15.37 0.91
C VAL A 312 5.42 -14.38 0.03
N LEU A 313 4.89 -14.02 -1.15
CA LEU A 313 5.49 -12.98 -1.99
C LEU A 313 5.44 -11.62 -1.29
N GLN A 314 4.28 -11.26 -0.72
CA GLN A 314 4.10 -10.02 0.01
C GLN A 314 4.94 -10.00 1.29
N ARG A 315 5.04 -11.14 2.00
CA ARG A 315 5.94 -11.29 3.15
C ARG A 315 7.41 -11.13 2.74
N ASP A 316 7.81 -11.68 1.59
CA ASP A 316 9.17 -11.54 1.05
C ASP A 316 9.50 -10.09 0.69
N ARG A 317 8.54 -9.35 0.12
CA ARG A 317 8.65 -7.90 -0.15
C ARG A 317 8.92 -7.09 1.10
N LEU A 318 8.28 -7.45 2.21
CA LEU A 318 8.48 -6.79 3.51
C LEU A 318 9.75 -7.27 4.25
N GLY A 319 10.50 -8.22 3.67
CA GLY A 319 11.72 -8.75 4.26
C GLY A 319 11.47 -9.76 5.39
N TRP A 320 10.30 -10.41 5.41
CA TRP A 320 9.93 -11.33 6.49
C TRP A 320 10.28 -12.79 6.18
N ILE A 321 10.60 -13.14 4.94
CA ILE A 321 11.05 -14.48 4.57
C ILE A 321 12.58 -14.55 4.66
N ASP A 322 13.12 -15.46 5.45
CA ASP A 322 14.56 -15.69 5.50
C ASP A 322 15.07 -16.26 4.18
N ALA A 323 16.21 -15.77 3.72
CA ALA A 323 16.84 -16.26 2.49
C ALA A 323 17.10 -17.78 2.52
N ALA A 324 17.40 -18.33 3.71
CA ALA A 324 17.58 -19.78 3.92
C ALA A 324 16.29 -20.58 3.76
N ARG A 325 15.13 -19.95 3.81
CA ARG A 325 13.80 -20.56 3.68
C ARG A 325 13.11 -20.25 2.34
N LYS A 326 13.85 -19.66 1.42
CA LYS A 326 13.43 -19.34 0.06
C LYS A 326 14.29 -20.11 -0.94
N ARG A 327 13.68 -20.76 -1.94
CA ARG A 327 14.39 -21.46 -3.00
C ARG A 327 13.97 -20.97 -4.36
N THR A 328 14.94 -20.54 -5.16
CA THR A 328 14.72 -20.22 -6.58
C THR A 328 14.98 -21.46 -7.42
N ILE A 329 14.08 -21.74 -8.36
CA ILE A 329 14.17 -22.84 -9.33
C ILE A 329 14.08 -22.24 -10.73
N GLN A 330 15.08 -22.59 -11.57
CA GLN A 330 15.16 -22.14 -12.95
C GLN A 330 14.30 -23.00 -13.87
N TRP A 331 13.57 -22.37 -14.77
CA TRP A 331 12.85 -23.08 -15.83
C TRP A 331 13.78 -23.91 -16.70
N GLY A 332 13.33 -25.12 -17.06
CA GLY A 332 14.11 -26.03 -17.91
C GLY A 332 15.30 -26.72 -17.21
N GLY A 333 15.48 -26.48 -15.92
CA GLY A 333 16.44 -27.22 -15.11
C GLY A 333 15.99 -28.66 -14.80
N ALA A 334 16.88 -29.42 -14.14
CA ALA A 334 16.53 -30.77 -13.68
C ALA A 334 15.38 -30.71 -12.64
N PRO A 335 14.51 -31.74 -12.59
CA PRO A 335 13.48 -31.82 -11.57
C PRO A 335 14.03 -31.75 -10.16
N VAL A 336 13.41 -30.88 -9.33
CA VAL A 336 13.82 -30.70 -7.95
C VAL A 336 12.64 -31.00 -7.03
N ARG A 337 12.87 -31.73 -5.96
CA ARG A 337 11.91 -31.94 -4.89
C ARG A 337 12.17 -30.93 -3.78
N VAL A 338 11.14 -30.20 -3.37
CA VAL A 338 11.21 -29.22 -2.27
C VAL A 338 10.13 -29.58 -1.25
N TRP A 339 10.48 -29.54 0.03
CA TRP A 339 9.52 -29.62 1.12
C TRP A 339 9.16 -28.20 1.55
N LEU A 340 7.86 -27.89 1.49
CA LEU A 340 7.31 -26.61 1.96
C LEU A 340 6.62 -26.83 3.31
N ASP A 341 6.94 -25.97 4.26
CA ASP A 341 6.15 -25.82 5.48
C ASP A 341 4.97 -24.89 5.19
N TYR A 342 3.90 -25.03 5.95
CA TYR A 342 2.78 -24.11 5.85
C TYR A 342 3.25 -22.68 6.12
N ALA A 343 2.76 -21.73 5.31
CA ALA A 343 3.14 -20.34 5.44
C ALA A 343 2.74 -19.71 6.80
N SER A 344 1.79 -20.30 7.52
CA SER A 344 1.44 -19.90 8.90
C SER A 344 2.43 -20.38 9.97
N LEU A 345 3.38 -21.30 9.67
CA LEU A 345 4.33 -21.85 10.64
C LEU A 345 5.62 -21.00 10.71
N ALA A 346 5.77 -20.21 11.79
CA ALA A 346 6.94 -19.37 12.01
C ALA A 346 8.23 -20.17 12.30
N SER A 347 8.10 -21.30 12.97
CA SER A 347 9.23 -22.07 13.54
C SER A 347 9.66 -23.30 12.73
N ALA A 348 9.13 -23.48 11.53
CA ALA A 348 9.42 -24.64 10.71
C ALA A 348 10.87 -24.60 10.14
N SER A 349 11.38 -25.72 9.70
CA SER A 349 12.76 -25.92 9.24
C SER A 349 12.89 -26.06 7.72
N ASN A 350 11.78 -26.32 7.02
CA ASN A 350 11.75 -26.46 5.56
C ASN A 350 11.58 -25.10 4.85
N MET A 351 11.49 -25.11 3.54
CA MET A 351 11.24 -23.88 2.76
C MET A 351 9.86 -23.32 3.09
N GLN A 352 9.72 -22.01 3.07
CA GLN A 352 8.43 -21.31 3.15
C GLN A 352 7.98 -20.83 1.77
N MET A 353 8.93 -20.62 0.86
CA MET A 353 8.66 -20.06 -0.45
C MET A 353 9.52 -20.74 -1.51
N VAL A 354 8.93 -21.10 -2.64
CA VAL A 354 9.63 -21.41 -3.87
C VAL A 354 9.34 -20.34 -4.88
N LEU A 355 10.38 -19.84 -5.53
CA LEU A 355 10.33 -18.94 -6.66
C LEU A 355 10.65 -19.72 -7.92
N LEU A 356 9.71 -19.82 -8.86
CA LEU A 356 9.92 -20.42 -10.16
C LEU A 356 10.22 -19.31 -11.16
N GLU A 357 11.43 -19.21 -11.64
CA GLU A 357 11.79 -18.31 -12.73
C GLU A 357 11.39 -18.95 -14.07
N THR A 358 10.54 -18.29 -14.83
CA THR A 358 10.10 -18.72 -16.15
C THR A 358 10.85 -17.95 -17.22
N PRO A 359 10.89 -18.43 -18.49
CA PRO A 359 11.42 -17.64 -19.58
C PRO A 359 10.71 -16.26 -19.64
N PRO A 360 11.42 -15.19 -20.04
CA PRO A 360 10.80 -13.89 -20.22
C PRO A 360 9.60 -14.00 -21.15
N PRO A 361 8.41 -13.49 -20.76
CA PRO A 361 7.28 -13.42 -21.66
C PRO A 361 7.56 -12.42 -22.79
N PRO A 362 6.81 -12.47 -23.89
CA PRO A 362 6.89 -11.46 -24.96
C PRO A 362 6.60 -10.05 -24.44
N ASP A 363 5.80 -9.93 -23.38
CA ASP A 363 5.52 -8.67 -22.69
C ASP A 363 6.45 -8.53 -21.49
N PRO A 364 7.39 -7.56 -21.51
CA PRO A 364 8.35 -7.36 -20.43
C PRO A 364 7.70 -6.89 -19.10
N TYR A 365 6.42 -6.52 -19.10
CA TYR A 365 5.67 -6.09 -17.91
C TYR A 365 4.89 -7.23 -17.25
N ARG A 366 4.77 -8.40 -17.87
CA ARG A 366 4.23 -9.60 -17.23
C ARG A 366 5.34 -10.32 -16.46
N GLY A 367 4.99 -10.81 -15.27
CA GLY A 367 5.94 -11.51 -14.39
C GLY A 367 6.64 -12.68 -15.13
N THR A 368 7.92 -12.81 -14.89
CA THR A 368 8.74 -13.90 -15.43
C THR A 368 8.93 -15.02 -14.41
N TRP A 369 8.10 -15.06 -13.38
CA TRP A 369 8.24 -15.98 -12.25
C TRP A 369 6.90 -16.22 -11.55
N TYR A 370 6.82 -17.36 -10.87
CA TYR A 370 5.72 -17.72 -9.98
C TYR A 370 6.24 -17.99 -8.57
N THR A 371 5.41 -17.73 -7.58
CA THR A 371 5.67 -18.16 -6.20
C THR A 371 4.81 -19.37 -5.86
N VAL A 372 5.38 -20.27 -5.05
CA VAL A 372 4.66 -21.44 -4.52
C VAL A 372 4.77 -21.42 -3.01
N GLU A 373 3.65 -21.53 -2.35
CA GLU A 373 3.50 -21.67 -0.90
C GLU A 373 2.59 -22.84 -0.54
N ALA A 374 2.67 -23.32 0.68
CA ALA A 374 1.72 -24.25 1.25
C ALA A 374 0.86 -23.53 2.30
N ARG A 375 -0.44 -23.75 2.29
CA ARG A 375 -1.39 -23.21 3.27
C ARG A 375 -2.19 -24.36 3.90
N THR A 376 -2.72 -24.14 5.09
CA THR A 376 -3.61 -25.07 5.76
C THR A 376 -4.66 -24.31 6.57
N PRO A 377 -5.93 -24.72 6.54
CA PRO A 377 -6.96 -24.14 7.40
C PRO A 377 -6.62 -24.38 8.87
N THR A 378 -6.10 -23.38 9.57
CA THR A 378 -5.68 -23.48 10.97
C THR A 378 -5.56 -22.11 11.65
N GLY A 379 -5.49 -22.13 12.97
CA GLY A 379 -5.25 -20.93 13.79
C GLY A 379 -6.43 -19.96 13.81
N ASP A 380 -6.14 -18.76 14.32
CA ASP A 380 -7.17 -17.75 14.59
C ASP A 380 -7.64 -17.02 13.32
N TYR A 381 -6.81 -17.01 12.27
CA TYR A 381 -7.05 -16.20 11.08
C TYR A 381 -7.34 -17.01 9.82
N GLU A 382 -6.93 -18.28 9.77
CA GLU A 382 -7.02 -19.12 8.57
C GLU A 382 -7.89 -20.36 8.76
N ALA A 383 -8.62 -20.51 9.87
CA ALA A 383 -9.44 -21.68 10.11
C ALA A 383 -10.52 -21.95 9.04
N ASN A 384 -10.97 -20.90 8.34
CA ASN A 384 -11.96 -20.96 7.28
C ASN A 384 -11.35 -20.83 5.86
N LEU A 385 -10.03 -20.92 5.74
CA LEU A 385 -9.34 -20.74 4.46
C LEU A 385 -9.94 -21.68 3.40
N ALA A 386 -10.12 -21.17 2.17
CA ALA A 386 -10.59 -21.97 1.05
C ALA A 386 -9.60 -23.11 0.76
N GLY A 387 -10.11 -24.32 0.64
CA GLY A 387 -9.32 -25.54 0.40
C GLY A 387 -9.65 -26.21 -0.91
#